data_211bf61149d9b3901316a98788b975dd
#
_entry.id   211bf61149d9b3901316a98788b975dd
#
_cell.length_a   1.000
_cell.length_b   1.000
_cell.length_c   1.000
_cell.angle_alpha   90.00
_cell.angle_beta   90.00
_cell.angle_gamma   90.00
#
_symmetry.space_group_name_H-M   'P 1'
#
loop_
_entity.id
_entity.type
_entity.pdbx_description
1 polymer ?
#
loop_
_entity_poly.entity_id
_entity_poly.type
_entity_poly.pdbx_seq_one_letter_code
_entity_poly.pdbx_strand_id
1 'polypeptide(L)'
;STALAYAFAKCGMLSRNRGGMGGYAEYAFGKSGSFLANYAYCVSLLIANIAIAISAVGYAVALFGLKTTPFETCLLTILVLWICTVLNFKGAKITGLISNFTAWGVIIPVAGISVIGWFWFNPETYISAWNPHDLPTFDAISASISMTLWSFLGLESACANSESVDNPEKNVPKAVLGATIGVAVIYILSTNVAAGIVDNAELVKSTAPFGLVFATMFNGTVGQIVMGLMIMSCSGSLLSWQFTIARVFKSS
;
A
#
# COMPACT_ATOMS: atom_id res chain seq x y z
N SER A 1 6.62 4.06 -12.32
CA SER A 1 6.96 3.08 -11.25
C SER A 1 8.05 2.10 -11.68
N THR A 2 7.96 1.46 -12.87
CA THR A 2 8.96 0.46 -13.35
C THR A 2 10.37 1.07 -13.50
N ALA A 3 10.50 2.30 -14.00
CA ALA A 3 11.78 3.00 -14.07
C ALA A 3 12.40 3.23 -12.68
N LEU A 4 11.58 3.58 -11.69
CA LEU A 4 12.01 3.75 -10.30
C LEU A 4 12.47 2.41 -9.71
N ALA A 5 11.69 1.34 -9.91
CA ALA A 5 12.05 0.00 -9.49
C ALA A 5 13.38 -0.48 -10.11
N TYR A 6 13.60 -0.17 -11.38
CA TYR A 6 14.87 -0.46 -12.05
C TYR A 6 16.04 0.33 -11.45
N ALA A 7 15.84 1.61 -11.14
CA ALA A 7 16.85 2.43 -10.48
C ALA A 7 17.23 1.85 -9.10
N PHE A 8 16.25 1.50 -8.26
CA PHE A 8 16.51 0.86 -6.97
C PHE A 8 17.20 -0.50 -7.12
N ALA A 9 16.78 -1.31 -8.09
CA ALA A 9 17.42 -2.59 -8.37
C ALA A 9 18.90 -2.40 -8.74
N LYS A 10 19.22 -1.40 -9.56
CA LYS A 10 20.61 -1.05 -9.92
C LYS A 10 21.41 -0.52 -8.72
N CYS A 11 20.83 0.34 -7.90
CA CYS A 11 21.48 0.81 -6.67
C CYS A 11 21.80 -0.36 -5.72
N GLY A 12 20.89 -1.32 -5.56
CA GLY A 12 21.11 -2.50 -4.75
C GLY A 12 22.21 -3.44 -5.27
N MET A 13 22.49 -3.42 -6.59
CA MET A 13 23.61 -4.14 -7.17
C MET A 13 24.97 -3.45 -6.94
N LEU A 14 24.97 -2.10 -6.95
CA LEU A 14 26.21 -1.30 -6.89
C LEU A 14 26.65 -1.00 -5.46
N SER A 15 25.72 -0.82 -4.54
CA SER A 15 26.02 -0.46 -3.15
C SER A 15 25.83 -1.65 -2.24
N ARG A 16 26.90 -2.02 -1.52
CA ARG A 16 26.88 -2.99 -0.42
C ARG A 16 26.68 -2.33 0.94
N ASN A 17 26.46 -1.00 0.97
CA ASN A 17 26.25 -0.27 2.21
C ASN A 17 24.90 -0.64 2.81
N ARG A 18 24.93 -0.91 4.14
CA ARG A 18 23.74 -1.17 4.94
C ARG A 18 22.84 0.07 4.99
N GLY A 19 21.54 -0.12 5.01
CA GLY A 19 20.58 0.96 5.24
C GLY A 19 19.74 1.40 4.05
N GLY A 20 19.69 0.62 2.96
CA GLY A 20 18.76 0.89 1.84
C GLY A 20 19.00 2.26 1.20
N MET A 21 17.97 3.11 1.14
CA MET A 21 18.07 4.44 0.51
C MET A 21 19.18 5.31 1.10
N GLY A 22 19.35 5.30 2.43
CA GLY A 22 20.43 6.04 3.09
C GLY A 22 21.81 5.54 2.67
N GLY A 23 22.02 4.23 2.57
CA GLY A 23 23.26 3.65 2.10
C GLY A 23 23.59 3.98 0.65
N TYR A 24 22.58 4.03 -0.22
CA TYR A 24 22.77 4.46 -1.62
C TYR A 24 23.11 5.94 -1.72
N ALA A 25 22.45 6.79 -0.93
CA ALA A 25 22.72 8.21 -0.86
C ALA A 25 24.11 8.49 -0.27
N GLU A 26 24.56 7.71 0.71
CA GLU A 26 25.91 7.81 1.28
C GLU A 26 26.99 7.54 0.24
N TYR A 27 26.78 6.51 -0.57
CA TYR A 27 27.70 6.17 -1.65
C TYR A 27 27.89 7.32 -2.65
N ALA A 28 26.81 8.05 -2.98
CA ALA A 28 26.82 9.11 -3.98
C ALA A 28 27.17 10.49 -3.39
N PHE A 29 26.71 10.79 -2.17
CA PHE A 29 26.72 12.14 -1.59
C PHE A 29 27.35 12.20 -0.18
N GLY A 30 27.93 11.11 0.30
CA GLY A 30 28.51 11.02 1.63
C GLY A 30 27.46 11.03 2.77
N LYS A 31 27.94 11.23 4.01
CA LYS A 31 27.10 11.16 5.22
C LYS A 31 25.93 12.15 5.23
N SER A 32 26.13 13.36 4.70
CA SER A 32 25.05 14.36 4.61
C SER A 32 23.92 13.90 3.69
N GLY A 33 24.25 13.24 2.57
CA GLY A 33 23.28 12.66 1.66
C GLY A 33 22.51 11.51 2.31
N SER A 34 23.21 10.64 3.04
CA SER A 34 22.59 9.56 3.81
C SER A 34 21.58 10.08 4.84
N PHE A 35 21.98 11.07 5.64
CA PHE A 35 21.10 11.69 6.63
C PHE A 35 19.84 12.30 5.99
N LEU A 36 20.01 13.10 4.94
CA LEU A 36 18.86 13.75 4.27
C LEU A 36 17.90 12.72 3.67
N ALA A 37 18.43 11.68 3.01
CA ALA A 37 17.62 10.62 2.43
C ALA A 37 16.85 9.84 3.51
N ASN A 38 17.51 9.43 4.59
CA ASN A 38 16.88 8.73 5.69
C ASN A 38 15.83 9.59 6.40
N TYR A 39 16.11 10.87 6.63
CA TYR A 39 15.16 11.79 7.26
C TYR A 39 13.89 11.95 6.41
N ALA A 40 14.05 12.23 5.11
CA ALA A 40 12.91 12.37 4.19
C ALA A 40 12.09 11.06 4.11
N TYR A 41 12.78 9.92 4.09
CA TYR A 41 12.14 8.61 4.08
C TYR A 41 11.37 8.33 5.37
N CYS A 42 11.94 8.61 6.52
CA CYS A 42 11.25 8.47 7.81
C CYS A 42 9.97 9.30 7.88
N VAL A 43 10.03 10.58 7.46
CA VAL A 43 8.85 11.45 7.43
C VAL A 43 7.77 10.89 6.49
N SER A 44 8.16 10.42 5.31
CA SER A 44 7.24 9.79 4.35
C SER A 44 6.57 8.54 4.95
N LEU A 45 7.33 7.69 5.63
CA LEU A 45 6.81 6.49 6.28
C LEU A 45 5.86 6.80 7.44
N LEU A 46 6.12 7.84 8.22
CA LEU A 46 5.19 8.29 9.28
C LEU A 46 3.84 8.69 8.70
N ILE A 47 3.85 9.49 7.62
CA ILE A 47 2.62 9.91 6.93
C ILE A 47 1.89 8.68 6.35
N ALA A 48 2.63 7.75 5.73
CA ALA A 48 2.06 6.52 5.19
C ALA A 48 1.38 5.66 6.26
N ASN A 49 1.98 5.54 7.44
CA ASN A 49 1.38 4.79 8.55
C ASN A 49 0.05 5.40 9.01
N ILE A 50 -0.04 6.73 9.08
CA ILE A 50 -1.30 7.41 9.42
C ILE A 50 -2.37 7.09 8.37
N ALA A 51 -2.04 7.13 7.08
CA ALA A 51 -2.97 6.81 6.00
C ALA A 51 -3.47 5.35 6.06
N ILE A 52 -2.59 4.39 6.36
CA ILE A 52 -2.96 2.98 6.54
C ILE A 52 -3.90 2.82 7.76
N ALA A 53 -3.61 3.52 8.86
CA ALA A 53 -4.44 3.46 10.05
C ALA A 53 -5.84 4.06 9.81
N ILE A 54 -5.92 5.18 9.09
CA ILE A 54 -7.20 5.79 8.67
C ILE A 54 -7.99 4.81 7.79
N SER A 55 -7.32 4.11 6.87
CA SER A 55 -7.96 3.10 6.02
C SER A 55 -8.52 1.94 6.85
N ALA A 56 -7.75 1.43 7.83
CA ALA A 56 -8.22 0.38 8.74
C ALA A 56 -9.48 0.81 9.51
N VAL A 57 -9.49 2.04 10.03
CA VAL A 57 -10.65 2.62 10.73
C VAL A 57 -11.82 2.81 9.77
N GLY A 58 -11.60 3.28 8.55
CA GLY A 58 -12.63 3.45 7.52
C GLY A 58 -13.35 2.12 7.22
N TYR A 59 -12.60 1.06 7.00
CA TYR A 59 -13.18 -0.28 6.82
C TYR A 59 -13.92 -0.77 8.06
N ALA A 60 -13.41 -0.51 9.27
CA ALA A 60 -14.08 -0.91 10.50
C ALA A 60 -15.40 -0.13 10.71
N VAL A 61 -15.39 1.17 10.50
CA VAL A 61 -16.59 2.01 10.58
C VAL A 61 -17.66 1.54 9.60
N ALA A 62 -17.27 1.21 8.37
CA ALA A 62 -18.18 0.69 7.35
C ALA A 62 -18.72 -0.70 7.74
N LEU A 63 -17.86 -1.60 8.21
CA LEU A 63 -18.23 -2.98 8.61
C LEU A 63 -19.26 -2.98 9.75
N PHE A 64 -19.06 -2.13 10.76
CA PHE A 64 -19.96 -2.05 11.92
C PHE A 64 -21.12 -1.07 11.73
N GLY A 65 -21.22 -0.40 10.57
CA GLY A 65 -22.26 0.57 10.28
C GLY A 65 -22.27 1.78 11.22
N LEU A 66 -21.08 2.15 11.73
CA LEU A 66 -20.93 3.26 12.67
C LEU A 66 -21.00 4.60 11.94
N LYS A 67 -21.59 5.60 12.60
CA LYS A 67 -21.54 6.99 12.16
C LYS A 67 -20.55 7.73 13.05
N THR A 68 -19.40 8.05 12.49
CA THR A 68 -18.34 8.74 13.23
C THR A 68 -18.15 10.16 12.73
N THR A 69 -17.88 11.06 13.66
CA THR A 69 -17.41 12.41 13.37
C THR A 69 -15.92 12.37 12.99
N PRO A 70 -15.38 13.40 12.31
CA PRO A 70 -13.94 13.47 12.03
C PRO A 70 -13.06 13.35 13.28
N PHE A 71 -13.53 13.89 14.41
CA PHE A 71 -12.81 13.80 15.68
C PHE A 71 -12.77 12.37 16.23
N GLU A 72 -13.89 11.65 16.21
CA GLU A 72 -13.95 10.25 16.62
C GLU A 72 -13.09 9.34 15.72
N THR A 73 -13.12 9.59 14.43
CA THR A 73 -12.24 8.88 13.47
C THR A 73 -10.76 9.12 13.80
N CYS A 74 -10.39 10.33 14.16
CA CYS A 74 -9.03 10.67 14.60
C CYS A 74 -8.65 9.88 15.88
N LEU A 75 -9.52 9.85 16.89
CA LEU A 75 -9.28 9.10 18.13
C LEU A 75 -9.14 7.59 17.86
N LEU A 76 -9.99 7.01 17.03
CA LEU A 76 -9.91 5.62 16.63
C LEU A 76 -8.61 5.33 15.89
N THR A 77 -8.17 6.23 15.01
CA THR A 77 -6.90 6.11 14.29
C THR A 77 -5.71 6.10 15.25
N ILE A 78 -5.70 7.01 16.23
CA ILE A 78 -4.67 7.05 17.27
C ILE A 78 -4.68 5.76 18.09
N LEU A 79 -5.84 5.25 18.46
CA LEU A 79 -5.99 4.00 19.18
C LEU A 79 -5.40 2.81 18.41
N VAL A 80 -5.71 2.69 17.12
CA VAL A 80 -5.17 1.63 16.25
C VAL A 80 -3.65 1.73 16.15
N LEU A 81 -3.10 2.93 15.98
CA LEU A 81 -1.65 3.17 15.96
C LEU A 81 -0.99 2.69 17.27
N TRP A 82 -1.57 3.02 18.43
CA TRP A 82 -1.05 2.60 19.72
C TRP A 82 -1.13 1.09 19.93
N ILE A 83 -2.24 0.45 19.54
CA ILE A 83 -2.39 -1.01 19.62
C ILE A 83 -1.26 -1.68 18.81
N CYS A 84 -1.05 -1.25 17.57
CA CYS A 84 0.01 -1.79 16.72
C CYS A 84 1.41 -1.53 17.31
N THR A 85 1.64 -0.34 17.90
CA THR A 85 2.90 -0.02 18.56
C THR A 85 3.18 -0.95 19.74
N VAL A 86 2.20 -1.18 20.60
CA VAL A 86 2.32 -2.10 21.73
C VAL A 86 2.59 -3.54 21.28
N LEU A 87 1.92 -3.98 20.22
CA LEU A 87 2.14 -5.30 19.64
C LEU A 87 3.57 -5.46 19.09
N ASN A 88 4.16 -4.40 18.55
CA ASN A 88 5.54 -4.41 18.05
C ASN A 88 6.59 -4.65 19.14
N PHE A 89 6.31 -4.35 20.41
CA PHE A 89 7.22 -4.69 21.51
C PHE A 89 7.44 -6.20 21.69
N LYS A 90 6.56 -7.04 21.12
CA LYS A 90 6.75 -8.51 21.12
C LYS A 90 7.86 -8.99 20.17
N GLY A 91 8.41 -8.12 19.37
CA GLY A 91 9.60 -8.35 18.56
C GLY A 91 9.33 -8.83 17.12
N ALA A 92 10.41 -8.81 16.32
CA ALA A 92 10.38 -9.02 14.88
C ALA A 92 9.72 -10.34 14.43
N LYS A 93 9.92 -11.43 15.19
CA LYS A 93 9.40 -12.75 14.82
C LYS A 93 7.87 -12.78 14.82
N ILE A 94 7.25 -12.20 15.85
CA ILE A 94 5.78 -12.17 15.99
C ILE A 94 5.19 -11.18 14.98
N THR A 95 5.78 -9.99 14.85
CA THR A 95 5.40 -8.99 13.86
C THR A 95 5.43 -9.57 12.45
N GLY A 96 6.51 -10.25 12.06
CA GLY A 96 6.64 -10.87 10.75
C GLY A 96 5.61 -11.97 10.49
N LEU A 97 5.31 -12.81 11.50
CA LEU A 97 4.32 -13.87 11.36
C LEU A 97 2.90 -13.31 11.17
N ILE A 98 2.53 -12.29 11.96
CA ILE A 98 1.24 -11.61 11.83
C ILE A 98 1.14 -10.94 10.46
N SER A 99 2.15 -10.18 10.07
CA SER A 99 2.15 -9.46 8.77
C SER A 99 2.06 -10.41 7.59
N ASN A 100 2.77 -11.55 7.63
CA ASN A 100 2.72 -12.54 6.55
C ASN A 100 1.33 -13.19 6.43
N PHE A 101 0.69 -13.50 7.55
CA PHE A 101 -0.67 -14.05 7.55
C PHE A 101 -1.68 -13.00 7.07
N THR A 102 -1.61 -11.78 7.57
CA THR A 102 -2.57 -10.71 7.27
C THR A 102 -2.45 -10.16 5.85
N ALA A 103 -1.29 -10.33 5.18
CA ALA A 103 -1.11 -9.97 3.77
C ALA A 103 -2.12 -10.69 2.85
N TRP A 104 -2.52 -11.91 3.18
CA TRP A 104 -3.54 -12.62 2.42
C TRP A 104 -4.91 -11.94 2.46
N GLY A 105 -5.17 -11.13 3.47
CA GLY A 105 -6.41 -10.36 3.60
C GLY A 105 -6.64 -9.35 2.47
N VAL A 106 -5.59 -8.82 1.84
CA VAL A 106 -5.70 -7.97 0.65
C VAL A 106 -5.47 -8.74 -0.64
N ILE A 107 -4.54 -9.71 -0.63
CA ILE A 107 -4.19 -10.47 -1.83
C ILE A 107 -5.42 -11.22 -2.37
N ILE A 108 -6.18 -11.90 -1.51
CA ILE A 108 -7.33 -12.70 -1.92
C ILE A 108 -8.43 -11.83 -2.57
N PRO A 109 -8.93 -10.75 -1.94
CA PRO A 109 -9.95 -9.92 -2.58
C PRO A 109 -9.45 -9.22 -3.85
N VAL A 110 -8.23 -8.67 -3.84
CA VAL A 110 -7.71 -7.91 -4.98
C VAL A 110 -7.40 -8.81 -6.16
N ALA A 111 -6.82 -9.98 -5.95
CA ALA A 111 -6.65 -10.98 -7.00
C ALA A 111 -8.01 -11.53 -7.46
N GLY A 112 -8.92 -11.79 -6.53
CA GLY A 112 -10.27 -12.24 -6.82
C GLY A 112 -11.00 -11.28 -7.76
N ILE A 113 -11.10 -9.99 -7.41
CA ILE A 113 -11.78 -9.02 -8.25
C ILE A 113 -11.10 -8.87 -9.63
N SER A 114 -9.76 -8.94 -9.67
CA SER A 114 -9.00 -8.84 -10.93
C SER A 114 -9.33 -9.95 -11.93
N VAL A 115 -9.76 -11.12 -11.45
CA VAL A 115 -10.09 -12.28 -12.29
C VAL A 115 -11.60 -12.39 -12.53
N ILE A 116 -12.39 -12.41 -11.44
CA ILE A 116 -13.82 -12.72 -11.54
C ILE A 116 -14.68 -11.47 -11.74
N GLY A 117 -14.23 -10.29 -11.38
CA GLY A 117 -15.02 -9.06 -11.43
C GLY A 117 -15.46 -8.66 -12.86
N TRP A 118 -14.78 -9.15 -13.88
CA TRP A 118 -15.13 -8.93 -15.27
C TRP A 118 -16.53 -9.45 -15.65
N PHE A 119 -17.09 -10.40 -14.93
CA PHE A 119 -18.45 -10.89 -15.14
C PHE A 119 -19.53 -9.87 -14.74
N TRP A 120 -19.19 -8.89 -13.89
CA TRP A 120 -20.07 -7.80 -13.46
C TRP A 120 -19.71 -6.46 -14.07
N PHE A 121 -18.70 -6.44 -14.95
CA PHE A 121 -18.22 -5.23 -15.58
C PHE A 121 -19.24 -4.61 -16.52
N ASN A 122 -19.58 -3.35 -16.30
CA ASN A 122 -20.46 -2.57 -17.17
C ASN A 122 -19.64 -1.47 -17.89
N PRO A 123 -19.55 -1.52 -19.23
CA PRO A 123 -18.81 -0.52 -20.00
C PRO A 123 -19.34 0.91 -19.85
N GLU A 124 -20.65 1.10 -19.68
CA GLU A 124 -21.26 2.43 -19.52
C GLU A 124 -20.83 3.08 -18.21
N THR A 125 -20.89 2.31 -17.10
CA THR A 125 -20.39 2.74 -15.78
C THR A 125 -18.90 3.08 -15.84
N TYR A 126 -18.10 2.26 -16.53
CA TYR A 126 -16.68 2.50 -16.70
C TYR A 126 -16.37 3.77 -17.48
N ILE A 127 -17.06 4.01 -18.60
CA ILE A 127 -16.86 5.20 -19.43
C ILE A 127 -17.20 6.46 -18.64
N SER A 128 -18.29 6.46 -17.86
CA SER A 128 -18.68 7.60 -17.02
C SER A 128 -17.65 7.91 -15.92
N ALA A 129 -16.91 6.90 -15.46
CA ALA A 129 -15.86 7.03 -14.44
C ALA A 129 -14.49 7.44 -14.99
N TRP A 130 -14.27 7.35 -16.31
CA TRP A 130 -12.94 7.54 -16.92
C TRP A 130 -12.37 8.94 -16.75
N ASN A 131 -13.17 9.97 -16.93
CA ASN A 131 -12.75 11.37 -16.75
C ASN A 131 -13.91 12.22 -16.22
N PRO A 132 -14.30 12.02 -14.96
CA PRO A 132 -15.52 12.63 -14.40
C PRO A 132 -15.47 14.15 -14.28
N HIS A 133 -14.31 14.76 -14.46
CA HIS A 133 -14.10 16.20 -14.38
C HIS A 133 -13.84 16.86 -15.74
N ASP A 134 -13.98 16.13 -16.84
CA ASP A 134 -13.73 16.59 -18.21
C ASP A 134 -12.39 17.32 -18.40
N LEU A 135 -11.35 16.86 -17.68
CA LEU A 135 -10.02 17.44 -17.77
C LEU A 135 -9.36 17.11 -19.13
N PRO A 136 -8.53 18.00 -19.67
CA PRO A 136 -7.64 17.64 -20.77
C PRO A 136 -6.82 16.39 -20.42
N THR A 137 -6.65 15.48 -21.36
CA THR A 137 -6.02 14.16 -21.11
C THR A 137 -4.67 14.26 -20.40
N PHE A 138 -3.83 15.24 -20.78
CA PHE A 138 -2.54 15.43 -20.16
C PHE A 138 -2.67 15.86 -18.68
N ASP A 139 -3.61 16.74 -18.37
CA ASP A 139 -3.85 17.21 -17.00
C ASP A 139 -4.42 16.10 -16.11
N ALA A 140 -5.35 15.30 -16.65
CA ALA A 140 -5.89 14.13 -15.96
C ALA A 140 -4.79 13.10 -15.63
N ILE A 141 -3.92 12.80 -16.59
CA ILE A 141 -2.78 11.90 -16.37
C ILE A 141 -1.81 12.48 -15.33
N SER A 142 -1.48 13.76 -15.43
CA SER A 142 -0.56 14.44 -14.50
C SER A 142 -1.11 14.43 -13.07
N ALA A 143 -2.40 14.67 -12.87
CA ALA A 143 -3.06 14.62 -11.58
C ALA A 143 -3.01 13.23 -10.95
N SER A 144 -3.10 12.17 -11.77
CA SER A 144 -3.08 10.78 -11.30
C SER A 144 -1.68 10.25 -10.95
N ILE A 145 -0.60 10.90 -11.42
CA ILE A 145 0.78 10.41 -11.24
C ILE A 145 1.15 10.27 -9.76
N SER A 146 0.84 11.26 -8.93
CA SER A 146 1.16 11.24 -7.49
C SER A 146 0.48 10.08 -6.76
N MET A 147 -0.81 9.83 -7.06
CA MET A 147 -1.56 8.70 -6.49
C MET A 147 -1.01 7.36 -6.97
N THR A 148 -0.68 7.26 -8.26
CA THR A 148 -0.09 6.05 -8.83
C THR A 148 1.28 5.76 -8.22
N LEU A 149 2.13 6.77 -8.03
CA LEU A 149 3.44 6.60 -7.36
C LEU A 149 3.27 6.15 -5.92
N TRP A 150 2.32 6.73 -5.18
CA TRP A 150 1.99 6.29 -3.82
C TRP A 150 1.69 4.80 -3.73
N SER A 151 0.92 4.27 -4.68
CA SER A 151 0.52 2.84 -4.71
C SER A 151 1.71 1.88 -4.90
N PHE A 152 2.85 2.37 -5.35
CA PHE A 152 4.08 1.60 -5.55
C PHE A 152 5.17 1.86 -4.49
N LEU A 153 4.88 2.63 -3.45
CA LEU A 153 5.80 2.76 -2.32
C LEU A 153 5.97 1.41 -1.62
N GLY A 154 7.21 1.14 -1.21
CA GLY A 154 7.57 -0.14 -0.59
C GLY A 154 8.59 -0.96 -1.39
N LEU A 155 8.80 -0.65 -2.67
CA LEU A 155 9.82 -1.30 -3.49
C LEU A 155 11.22 -1.13 -2.91
N GLU A 156 11.48 0.02 -2.34
CA GLU A 156 12.74 0.39 -1.68
C GLU A 156 13.00 -0.43 -0.42
N SER A 157 11.96 -0.89 0.29
CA SER A 157 12.11 -1.71 1.49
C SER A 157 12.68 -3.09 1.19
N ALA A 158 12.39 -3.66 0.02
CA ALA A 158 12.98 -4.90 -0.45
C ALA A 158 14.49 -4.74 -0.67
N CYS A 159 14.92 -3.57 -1.18
CA CYS A 159 16.34 -3.25 -1.35
C CYS A 159 17.04 -3.03 -0.01
N ALA A 160 16.36 -2.46 0.99
CA ALA A 160 16.90 -2.24 2.34
C ALA A 160 17.19 -3.55 3.08
N ASN A 161 16.52 -4.64 2.72
CA ASN A 161 16.70 -5.96 3.32
C ASN A 161 17.56 -6.91 2.47
N SER A 162 18.26 -6.40 1.47
CA SER A 162 19.07 -7.19 0.52
C SER A 162 20.17 -8.03 1.18
N GLU A 163 20.65 -7.63 2.36
CA GLU A 163 21.65 -8.39 3.14
C GLU A 163 21.16 -9.78 3.58
N SER A 164 19.84 -9.96 3.69
CA SER A 164 19.23 -11.23 4.12
C SER A 164 18.87 -12.14 2.94
N VAL A 165 19.25 -11.75 1.72
CA VAL A 165 18.92 -12.48 0.49
C VAL A 165 20.14 -13.20 -0.06
N ASP A 166 20.00 -14.49 -0.38
CA ASP A 166 21.03 -15.26 -1.07
C ASP A 166 21.25 -14.71 -2.48
N ASN A 167 22.52 -14.50 -2.88
CA ASN A 167 22.91 -13.92 -4.16
C ASN A 167 22.15 -12.61 -4.48
N PRO A 168 22.26 -11.57 -3.64
CA PRO A 168 21.45 -10.37 -3.72
C PRO A 168 21.59 -9.63 -5.06
N GLU A 169 22.77 -9.63 -5.66
CA GLU A 169 23.03 -9.02 -6.97
C GLU A 169 22.13 -9.56 -8.09
N LYS A 170 21.71 -10.82 -7.99
CA LYS A 170 20.85 -11.47 -8.98
C LYS A 170 19.38 -11.53 -8.54
N ASN A 171 19.13 -11.81 -7.27
CA ASN A 171 17.79 -12.12 -6.77
C ASN A 171 17.01 -10.84 -6.40
N VAL A 172 17.66 -9.82 -5.85
CA VAL A 172 16.99 -8.54 -5.51
C VAL A 172 16.42 -7.83 -6.75
N PRO A 173 17.19 -7.64 -7.85
CA PRO A 173 16.63 -7.01 -9.05
C PRO A 173 15.46 -7.80 -9.65
N LYS A 174 15.55 -9.13 -9.68
CA LYS A 174 14.47 -9.99 -10.21
C LYS A 174 13.22 -9.90 -9.35
N ALA A 175 13.38 -9.94 -8.03
CA ALA A 175 12.25 -9.83 -7.10
C ALA A 175 11.59 -8.46 -7.20
N VAL A 176 12.35 -7.37 -7.17
CA VAL A 176 11.83 -6.00 -7.22
C VAL A 176 11.11 -5.74 -8.55
N LEU A 177 11.74 -6.04 -9.68
CA LEU A 177 11.14 -5.82 -11.00
C LEU A 177 9.93 -6.74 -11.22
N GLY A 178 10.05 -8.02 -10.90
CA GLY A 178 8.96 -8.98 -11.04
C GLY A 178 7.75 -8.64 -10.18
N ALA A 179 7.99 -8.27 -8.91
CA ALA A 179 6.94 -7.81 -8.01
C ALA A 179 6.28 -6.52 -8.53
N THR A 180 7.07 -5.54 -8.98
CA THR A 180 6.55 -4.27 -9.51
C THR A 180 5.64 -4.50 -10.72
N ILE A 181 6.06 -5.34 -11.67
CA ILE A 181 5.25 -5.64 -12.86
C ILE A 181 3.99 -6.42 -12.47
N GLY A 182 4.13 -7.44 -11.61
CA GLY A 182 2.99 -8.23 -11.15
C GLY A 182 1.95 -7.39 -10.42
N VAL A 183 2.39 -6.54 -9.50
CA VAL A 183 1.50 -5.60 -8.77
C VAL A 183 0.88 -4.58 -9.73
N ALA A 184 1.62 -4.06 -10.71
CA ALA A 184 1.08 -3.14 -11.70
C ALA A 184 -0.07 -3.76 -12.49
N VAL A 185 0.09 -5.02 -12.93
CA VAL A 185 -0.97 -5.75 -13.64
C VAL A 185 -2.21 -5.91 -12.75
N ILE A 186 -2.03 -6.33 -11.50
CA ILE A 186 -3.13 -6.50 -10.54
C ILE A 186 -3.83 -5.17 -10.27
N TYR A 187 -3.10 -4.07 -10.08
CA TYR A 187 -3.67 -2.74 -9.85
C TYR A 187 -4.48 -2.26 -11.06
N ILE A 188 -3.94 -2.41 -12.28
CA ILE A 188 -4.67 -2.05 -13.50
C ILE A 188 -5.96 -2.87 -13.59
N LEU A 189 -5.91 -4.17 -13.42
CA LEU A 189 -7.08 -5.03 -13.51
C LEU A 189 -8.11 -4.69 -12.43
N SER A 190 -7.70 -4.64 -11.16
CA SER A 190 -8.62 -4.43 -10.04
C SER A 190 -9.29 -3.05 -10.06
N THR A 191 -8.54 -1.99 -10.37
CA THR A 191 -9.08 -0.62 -10.40
C THR A 191 -10.03 -0.41 -11.57
N ASN A 192 -9.69 -0.91 -12.75
CA ASN A 192 -10.58 -0.79 -13.92
C ASN A 192 -11.87 -1.59 -13.70
N VAL A 193 -11.77 -2.79 -13.18
CA VAL A 193 -12.95 -3.61 -12.89
C VAL A 193 -13.83 -2.96 -11.82
N ALA A 194 -13.24 -2.46 -10.73
CA ALA A 194 -13.99 -1.77 -9.69
C ALA A 194 -14.76 -0.55 -10.22
N ALA A 195 -14.11 0.25 -11.10
CA ALA A 195 -14.73 1.40 -11.75
C ALA A 195 -15.85 1.02 -12.75
N GLY A 196 -15.85 -0.21 -13.26
CA GLY A 196 -16.91 -0.73 -14.13
C GLY A 196 -18.05 -1.42 -13.38
N ILE A 197 -17.91 -1.67 -12.07
CA ILE A 197 -18.94 -2.35 -11.26
C ILE A 197 -19.78 -1.37 -10.45
N VAL A 198 -19.14 -0.37 -9.86
CA VAL A 198 -19.79 0.61 -8.97
C VAL A 198 -19.64 2.00 -9.54
N ASP A 199 -20.72 2.78 -9.44
CA ASP A 199 -20.72 4.17 -9.90
C ASP A 199 -19.64 4.99 -9.19
N ASN A 200 -18.95 5.85 -9.93
CA ASN A 200 -17.88 6.70 -9.41
C ASN A 200 -18.35 7.59 -8.24
N ALA A 201 -19.58 8.10 -8.29
CA ALA A 201 -20.12 8.94 -7.21
C ALA A 201 -20.29 8.19 -5.88
N GLU A 202 -20.51 6.87 -5.92
CA GLU A 202 -20.56 6.02 -4.74
C GLU A 202 -19.16 5.59 -4.29
N LEU A 203 -18.27 5.24 -5.23
CA LEU A 203 -16.89 4.85 -4.91
C LEU A 203 -16.13 5.96 -4.20
N VAL A 204 -16.25 7.20 -4.66
CA VAL A 204 -15.56 8.37 -4.07
C VAL A 204 -16.03 8.66 -2.63
N LYS A 205 -17.28 8.37 -2.32
CA LYS A 205 -17.84 8.58 -0.96
C LYS A 205 -17.57 7.41 -0.02
N SER A 206 -17.20 6.25 -0.54
CA SER A 206 -17.01 5.05 0.25
C SER A 206 -15.69 5.07 1.02
N THR A 207 -15.74 4.82 2.32
CA THR A 207 -14.57 4.57 3.16
C THR A 207 -14.08 3.12 3.09
N ALA A 208 -14.85 2.24 2.41
CA ALA A 208 -14.56 0.83 2.25
C ALA A 208 -14.82 0.35 0.81
N PRO A 209 -14.10 0.88 -0.21
CA PRO A 209 -14.42 0.68 -1.62
C PRO A 209 -14.44 -0.80 -2.04
N PHE A 210 -13.49 -1.62 -1.61
CA PHE A 210 -13.52 -3.06 -1.94
C PHE A 210 -14.72 -3.79 -1.32
N GLY A 211 -15.10 -3.44 -0.09
CA GLY A 211 -16.29 -3.98 0.54
C GLY A 211 -17.55 -3.64 -0.22
N LEU A 212 -17.66 -2.40 -0.71
CA LEU A 212 -18.78 -1.93 -1.53
C LEU A 212 -18.84 -2.70 -2.87
N VAL A 213 -17.71 -2.81 -3.57
CA VAL A 213 -17.65 -3.54 -4.85
C VAL A 213 -18.08 -4.99 -4.69
N PHE A 214 -17.57 -5.70 -3.67
CA PHE A 214 -17.96 -7.09 -3.43
C PHE A 214 -19.41 -7.24 -2.96
N ALA A 215 -19.96 -6.28 -2.23
CA ALA A 215 -21.38 -6.24 -1.89
C ALA A 215 -22.25 -6.09 -3.14
N THR A 216 -21.84 -5.28 -4.10
CA THR A 216 -22.52 -5.09 -5.37
C THR A 216 -22.42 -6.33 -6.26
N MET A 217 -21.26 -7.00 -6.30
CA MET A 217 -21.05 -8.23 -7.08
C MET A 217 -21.88 -9.42 -6.57
N PHE A 218 -21.99 -9.56 -5.27
CA PHE A 218 -22.59 -10.74 -4.65
C PHE A 218 -23.75 -10.36 -3.72
N ASN A 219 -23.40 -9.92 -2.50
CA ASN A 219 -24.36 -9.49 -1.46
C ASN A 219 -23.62 -8.79 -0.30
N GLY A 220 -24.40 -8.20 0.61
CA GLY A 220 -23.85 -7.47 1.75
C GLY A 220 -22.96 -8.31 2.68
N THR A 221 -23.25 -9.60 2.85
CA THR A 221 -22.44 -10.49 3.69
C THR A 221 -21.04 -10.69 3.12
N VAL A 222 -20.91 -10.90 1.81
CA VAL A 222 -19.61 -11.01 1.14
C VAL A 222 -18.83 -9.70 1.25
N GLY A 223 -19.51 -8.56 1.07
CA GLY A 223 -18.91 -7.24 1.31
C GLY A 223 -18.36 -7.10 2.72
N GLN A 224 -19.10 -7.52 3.75
CA GLN A 224 -18.65 -7.49 5.13
C GLN A 224 -17.43 -8.40 5.39
N ILE A 225 -17.40 -9.59 4.82
CA ILE A 225 -16.22 -10.49 4.90
C ILE A 225 -15.00 -9.80 4.30
N VAL A 226 -15.14 -9.19 3.13
CA VAL A 226 -14.03 -8.46 2.47
C VAL A 226 -13.59 -7.27 3.32
N MET A 227 -14.50 -6.50 3.91
CA MET A 227 -14.15 -5.42 4.84
C MET A 227 -13.33 -5.95 6.03
N GLY A 228 -13.72 -7.08 6.62
CA GLY A 228 -12.96 -7.74 7.70
C GLY A 228 -11.54 -8.15 7.26
N LEU A 229 -11.41 -8.72 6.07
CA LEU A 229 -10.11 -9.06 5.47
C LEU A 229 -9.23 -7.82 5.24
N MET A 230 -9.81 -6.71 4.79
CA MET A 230 -9.10 -5.45 4.60
C MET A 230 -8.63 -4.83 5.92
N ILE A 231 -9.46 -4.86 6.99
CA ILE A 231 -9.06 -4.42 8.34
C ILE A 231 -7.86 -5.23 8.83
N MET A 232 -7.92 -6.54 8.68
CA MET A 232 -6.85 -7.46 9.05
C MET A 232 -5.56 -7.12 8.29
N SER A 233 -5.65 -6.93 6.99
CA SER A 233 -4.50 -6.61 6.14
C SER A 233 -3.90 -5.24 6.45
N CYS A 234 -4.71 -4.19 6.61
CA CYS A 234 -4.24 -2.87 7.01
C CYS A 234 -3.53 -2.90 8.37
N SER A 235 -4.07 -3.65 9.34
CA SER A 235 -3.46 -3.79 10.67
C SER A 235 -2.10 -4.50 10.61
N GLY A 236 -1.98 -5.56 9.83
CA GLY A 236 -0.71 -6.26 9.62
C GLY A 236 0.32 -5.43 8.86
N SER A 237 -0.12 -4.69 7.85
CA SER A 237 0.73 -3.74 7.13
C SER A 237 1.25 -2.66 8.06
N LEU A 238 0.38 -2.09 8.90
CA LEU A 238 0.74 -1.07 9.89
C LEU A 238 1.80 -1.58 10.87
N LEU A 239 1.65 -2.81 11.39
CA LEU A 239 2.65 -3.46 12.25
C LEU A 239 4.01 -3.55 11.55
N SER A 240 4.03 -4.00 10.30
CA SER A 240 5.24 -4.18 9.51
C SER A 240 5.94 -2.85 9.22
N TRP A 241 5.19 -1.83 8.83
CA TRP A 241 5.74 -0.52 8.53
C TRP A 241 6.24 0.22 9.77
N GLN A 242 5.57 0.13 10.91
CA GLN A 242 6.07 0.67 12.17
C GLN A 242 7.41 0.03 12.56
N PHE A 243 7.54 -1.27 12.37
CA PHE A 243 8.80 -1.97 12.61
C PHE A 243 9.91 -1.48 11.65
N THR A 244 9.58 -1.26 10.38
CA THR A 244 10.51 -0.73 9.38
C THR A 244 10.96 0.68 9.73
N ILE A 245 10.05 1.57 10.13
CA ILE A 245 10.37 2.93 10.58
C ILE A 245 11.38 2.90 11.73
N ALA A 246 11.13 2.07 12.74
CA ALA A 246 12.03 1.96 13.89
C ALA A 246 13.46 1.53 13.47
N ARG A 247 13.57 0.65 12.46
CA ARG A 247 14.88 0.25 11.89
C ARG A 247 15.56 1.38 11.13
N VAL A 248 14.82 2.13 10.33
CA VAL A 248 15.35 3.27 9.56
C VAL A 248 15.85 4.35 10.52
N PHE A 249 15.10 4.69 11.56
CA PHE A 249 15.56 5.62 12.61
C PHE A 249 16.84 5.16 13.32
N LYS A 250 16.98 3.86 13.55
CA LYS A 250 18.18 3.32 14.19
C LYS A 250 19.41 3.38 13.28
N SER A 251 19.22 3.39 11.97
CA SER A 251 20.33 3.41 10.98
C SER A 251 20.75 4.83 10.56
N SER A 252 20.01 5.85 10.99
CA SER A 252 20.31 7.28 10.76
C SER A 252 21.20 7.83 11.83
#